data_2822d610a769c3512cfdbed940246639
#
_entry.id   2822d610a769c3512cfdbed940246639
#
_cell.length_a   1.000
_cell.length_b   1.000
_cell.length_c   1.000
_cell.angle_alpha   90.00
_cell.angle_beta   90.00
_cell.angle_gamma   90.00
#
_symmetry.space_group_name_H-M   'P 1'
#
loop_
_entity.id
_entity.type
_entity.pdbx_description
1 polymer ?
#
loop_
_entity_poly.entity_id
_entity_poly.type
_entity_poly.pdbx_seq_one_letter_code
_entity_poly.pdbx_strand_id
1 'polypeptide(L)'
;MRQNGISVVRPRKHKVTTDSDHEFNIAPNQLDREFAAEKPNQKWAGDMSYVWTREGWLYLSVILDLHSRQVIGWVVSNRMKRGLAIRALKMAISFRVPPRGCIHHTDRCNQYCSHDYQKFLRQHGFKVSMSGKSDCSDNAAVETFFEYINGFYNPRRRHSTLGWKSPVAFERNTAETSYGSGTKK
;
A
#
# COMPACT_ATOMS: atom_id res chain seq x y z
N MET A 1 -14.81 -38.04 10.57
CA MET A 1 -14.08 -36.97 11.24
C MET A 1 -14.19 -37.01 12.77
N ARG A 2 -15.30 -37.42 13.37
CA ARG A 2 -15.40 -37.54 14.86
C ARG A 2 -14.58 -38.66 15.47
N GLN A 3 -14.20 -39.69 14.73
CA GLN A 3 -13.45 -40.85 15.23
C GLN A 3 -11.95 -40.57 15.44
N ASN A 4 -11.38 -39.50 14.89
CA ASN A 4 -9.93 -39.23 14.96
C ASN A 4 -9.58 -38.01 15.83
N GLY A 5 -10.51 -37.54 16.69
CA GLY A 5 -10.23 -36.41 17.60
C GLY A 5 -9.94 -35.05 16.92
N ILE A 6 -10.20 -34.92 15.63
CA ILE A 6 -9.94 -33.69 14.87
C ILE A 6 -11.15 -32.76 15.02
N SER A 7 -11.03 -31.70 15.80
CA SER A 7 -12.00 -30.63 15.88
C SER A 7 -11.59 -29.46 14.99
N VAL A 8 -12.53 -28.98 14.18
CA VAL A 8 -12.32 -27.74 13.40
C VAL A 8 -12.38 -26.57 14.38
N VAL A 9 -11.26 -25.90 14.60
CA VAL A 9 -11.23 -24.63 15.32
C VAL A 9 -11.94 -23.61 14.45
N ARG A 10 -13.15 -23.20 14.82
CA ARG A 10 -13.85 -22.09 14.15
C ARG A 10 -13.03 -20.83 14.38
N PRO A 11 -12.63 -20.09 13.33
CA PRO A 11 -11.98 -18.81 13.51
C PRO A 11 -12.90 -17.90 14.33
N ARG A 12 -12.33 -17.16 15.28
CA ARG A 12 -13.09 -16.15 16.05
C ARG A 12 -13.73 -15.18 15.08
N LYS A 13 -15.00 -14.82 15.31
CA LYS A 13 -15.68 -13.77 14.52
C LYS A 13 -14.80 -12.54 14.50
N HIS A 14 -14.38 -12.13 13.31
CA HIS A 14 -13.64 -10.89 13.12
C HIS A 14 -14.50 -9.72 13.60
N LYS A 15 -13.93 -8.88 14.46
CA LYS A 15 -14.54 -7.62 14.82
C LYS A 15 -14.46 -6.73 13.58
N VAL A 16 -15.60 -6.29 13.07
CA VAL A 16 -15.63 -5.26 12.01
C VAL A 16 -15.00 -4.00 12.60
N THR A 17 -13.77 -3.70 12.20
CA THR A 17 -12.99 -2.58 12.74
C THR A 17 -13.03 -1.35 11.82
N THR A 18 -13.65 -1.49 10.64
CA THR A 18 -13.78 -0.43 9.65
C THR A 18 -15.25 -0.08 9.50
N ASP A 19 -15.65 1.07 10.00
CA ASP A 19 -16.93 1.70 9.68
C ASP A 19 -16.78 2.37 8.32
N SER A 20 -17.40 1.82 7.29
CA SER A 20 -17.42 2.36 5.94
C SER A 20 -18.75 3.03 5.59
N ASP A 21 -19.63 3.22 6.56
CA ASP A 21 -20.96 3.84 6.42
C ASP A 21 -20.96 5.31 6.86
N HIS A 22 -19.87 6.03 6.59
CA HIS A 22 -19.74 7.44 6.92
C HIS A 22 -20.10 8.33 5.71
N GLU A 23 -20.63 9.53 5.99
CA GLU A 23 -21.01 10.58 5.02
C GLU A 23 -19.82 11.31 4.39
N PHE A 24 -18.62 10.75 4.36
CA PHE A 24 -17.49 11.39 3.72
C PHE A 24 -17.57 11.28 2.19
N ASN A 25 -17.08 12.29 1.48
CA ASN A 25 -16.95 12.29 0.04
C ASN A 25 -16.09 11.12 -0.44
N ILE A 26 -16.72 10.09 -0.98
CA ILE A 26 -16.07 8.92 -1.56
C ILE A 26 -15.63 9.27 -2.96
N ALA A 27 -14.34 9.15 -3.25
CA ALA A 27 -13.83 9.35 -4.60
C ALA A 27 -14.25 8.16 -5.51
N PRO A 28 -14.52 8.42 -6.81
CA PRO A 28 -14.83 7.36 -7.75
C PRO A 28 -13.66 6.39 -7.88
N ASN A 29 -13.96 5.11 -8.18
CA ASN A 29 -12.93 4.13 -8.49
C ASN A 29 -12.36 4.43 -9.89
N GLN A 30 -11.17 5.01 -9.96
CA GLN A 30 -10.49 5.33 -11.23
C GLN A 30 -9.59 4.19 -11.72
N LEU A 31 -9.33 3.16 -10.89
CA LEU A 31 -8.53 2.02 -11.31
C LEU A 31 -9.35 0.96 -12.04
N ASP A 32 -10.64 0.82 -11.71
CA ASP A 32 -11.56 -0.17 -12.26
C ASP A 32 -10.92 -1.56 -12.47
N ARG A 33 -10.24 -2.06 -11.41
CA ARG A 33 -9.44 -3.29 -11.38
C ARG A 33 -8.19 -3.30 -12.27
N GLU A 34 -7.89 -2.21 -12.98
CA GLU A 34 -6.67 -2.09 -13.79
C GLU A 34 -5.50 -1.60 -12.92
N PHE A 35 -4.90 -2.52 -12.17
CA PHE A 35 -3.76 -2.23 -11.28
C PHE A 35 -2.42 -2.15 -12.02
N ALA A 36 -2.38 -2.45 -13.31
CA ALA A 36 -1.16 -2.32 -14.09
C ALA A 36 -0.81 -0.84 -14.30
N ALA A 37 0.46 -0.51 -14.19
CA ALA A 37 1.02 0.79 -14.51
C ALA A 37 2.22 0.62 -15.43
N GLU A 38 2.26 1.38 -16.53
CA GLU A 38 3.31 1.28 -17.54
C GLU A 38 4.63 1.89 -17.06
N LYS A 39 4.55 2.95 -16.26
CA LYS A 39 5.70 3.72 -15.77
C LYS A 39 5.65 3.89 -14.26
N PRO A 40 6.82 4.05 -13.60
CA PRO A 40 6.87 4.41 -12.18
C PRO A 40 6.08 5.70 -11.91
N ASN A 41 5.49 5.77 -10.71
CA ASN A 41 4.76 6.93 -10.21
C ASN A 41 3.50 7.32 -11.02
N GLN A 42 2.95 6.42 -11.84
CA GLN A 42 1.64 6.63 -12.47
C GLN A 42 0.49 6.30 -11.53
N LYS A 43 0.60 5.19 -10.81
CA LYS A 43 -0.43 4.67 -9.91
C LYS A 43 0.22 4.19 -8.61
N TRP A 44 -0.22 4.74 -7.50
CA TRP A 44 0.17 4.32 -6.15
C TRP A 44 -1.02 3.70 -5.42
N ALA A 45 -0.77 2.71 -4.58
CA ALA A 45 -1.77 2.16 -3.68
C ALA A 45 -1.37 2.40 -2.23
N GLY A 46 -2.32 2.83 -1.41
CA GLY A 46 -2.16 2.96 0.04
C GLY A 46 -3.01 1.94 0.78
N ASP A 47 -2.42 1.31 1.78
CA ASP A 47 -3.09 0.35 2.65
C ASP A 47 -2.70 0.55 4.11
N MET A 48 -3.56 0.09 5.01
CA MET A 48 -3.33 0.16 6.44
C MET A 48 -3.64 -1.19 7.10
N SER A 49 -2.62 -1.78 7.70
CA SER A 49 -2.70 -3.07 8.38
C SER A 49 -2.52 -2.93 9.89
N TYR A 50 -3.06 -3.89 10.65
CA TYR A 50 -2.88 -3.97 12.11
C TYR A 50 -2.04 -5.18 12.45
N VAL A 51 -1.27 -5.05 13.50
CA VAL A 51 -0.38 -6.10 13.97
C VAL A 51 -0.55 -6.25 15.46
N TRP A 52 -0.87 -7.46 15.89
CA TRP A 52 -0.87 -7.78 17.30
C TRP A 52 0.52 -8.18 17.76
N THR A 53 1.04 -7.49 18.79
CA THR A 53 2.30 -7.82 19.45
C THR A 53 2.07 -8.14 20.92
N ARG A 54 3.09 -8.62 21.59
CA ARG A 54 3.02 -8.83 23.06
C ARG A 54 2.75 -7.54 23.84
N GLU A 55 3.09 -6.38 23.26
CA GLU A 55 2.93 -5.05 23.85
C GLU A 55 1.62 -4.36 23.41
N GLY A 56 0.83 -4.98 22.56
CA GLY A 56 -0.44 -4.46 22.04
C GLY A 56 -0.49 -4.30 20.53
N TRP A 57 -1.49 -3.55 20.06
CA TRP A 57 -1.71 -3.32 18.64
C TRP A 57 -0.70 -2.34 18.05
N LEU A 58 -0.11 -2.71 16.92
CA LEU A 58 0.63 -1.82 16.05
C LEU A 58 -0.15 -1.59 14.75
N TYR A 59 -0.03 -0.40 14.22
CA TYR A 59 -0.68 0.05 12.99
C TYR A 59 0.39 0.38 11.97
N LEU A 60 0.37 -0.28 10.83
CA LEU A 60 1.26 -0.08 9.70
C LEU A 60 0.48 0.60 8.58
N SER A 61 0.96 1.74 8.10
CA SER A 61 0.50 2.34 6.85
C SER A 61 1.59 2.21 5.80
N VAL A 62 1.25 1.71 4.61
CA VAL A 62 2.18 1.53 3.49
C VAL A 62 1.67 2.23 2.24
N ILE A 63 2.61 2.73 1.43
CA ILE A 63 2.36 3.22 0.08
C ILE A 63 3.20 2.39 -0.89
N LEU A 64 2.55 1.85 -1.89
CA LEU A 64 3.13 0.97 -2.90
C LEU A 64 3.07 1.63 -4.28
N ASP A 65 4.16 1.62 -5.04
CA ASP A 65 4.12 1.93 -6.47
C ASP A 65 3.62 0.70 -7.24
N LEU A 66 2.51 0.84 -7.97
CA LEU A 66 1.88 -0.28 -8.66
C LEU A 66 2.67 -0.75 -9.88
N HIS A 67 3.56 0.06 -10.45
CA HIS A 67 4.44 -0.34 -11.54
C HIS A 67 5.45 -1.40 -11.10
N SER A 68 6.18 -1.13 -10.05
CA SER A 68 7.27 -2.00 -9.57
C SER A 68 6.90 -2.85 -8.37
N ARG A 69 5.71 -2.63 -7.77
CA ARG A 69 5.32 -3.21 -6.49
C ARG A 69 6.25 -2.83 -5.33
N GLN A 70 7.04 -1.78 -5.50
CA GLN A 70 7.94 -1.29 -4.46
C GLN A 70 7.18 -0.56 -3.37
N VAL A 71 7.49 -0.87 -2.12
CA VAL A 71 7.06 -0.05 -0.98
C VAL A 71 7.91 1.22 -0.97
N ILE A 72 7.29 2.35 -1.22
CA ILE A 72 7.92 3.67 -1.39
C ILE A 72 7.71 4.60 -0.20
N GLY A 73 6.75 4.27 0.67
CA GLY A 73 6.51 4.98 1.92
C GLY A 73 5.83 4.07 2.93
N TRP A 74 6.23 4.15 4.19
CA TRP A 74 5.61 3.37 5.26
C TRP A 74 5.85 4.00 6.61
N VAL A 75 4.93 3.79 7.54
CA VAL A 75 5.03 4.27 8.92
C VAL A 75 4.33 3.28 9.83
N VAL A 76 4.94 3.03 10.99
CA VAL A 76 4.34 2.22 12.05
C VAL A 76 4.03 3.10 13.27
N SER A 77 2.97 2.78 14.01
CA SER A 77 2.58 3.46 15.22
C SER A 77 1.80 2.52 16.15
N ASN A 78 1.88 2.77 17.45
CA ASN A 78 1.04 2.10 18.46
C ASN A 78 -0.38 2.69 18.55
N ARG A 79 -0.72 3.68 17.74
CA ARG A 79 -2.04 4.33 17.71
C ARG A 79 -2.50 4.55 16.27
N MET A 80 -3.76 4.18 15.99
CA MET A 80 -4.41 4.46 14.72
C MET A 80 -4.86 5.93 14.67
N LYS A 81 -3.94 6.83 14.29
CA LYS A 81 -4.24 8.26 14.10
C LYS A 81 -4.31 8.58 12.61
N ARG A 82 -5.17 9.56 12.22
CA ARG A 82 -5.24 10.11 10.84
C ARG A 82 -3.87 10.49 10.28
N GLY A 83 -2.99 11.03 11.12
CA GLY A 83 -1.64 11.39 10.74
C GLY A 83 -0.74 10.22 10.32
N LEU A 84 -1.12 8.95 10.58
CA LEU A 84 -0.32 7.79 10.18
C LEU A 84 -0.25 7.68 8.65
N ALA A 85 -1.39 7.70 7.98
CA ALA A 85 -1.47 7.65 6.52
C ALA A 85 -0.78 8.87 5.86
N ILE A 86 -0.98 10.07 6.41
CA ILE A 86 -0.31 11.29 5.91
C ILE A 86 1.21 11.18 6.03
N ARG A 87 1.74 10.61 7.11
CA ARG A 87 3.19 10.43 7.30
C ARG A 87 3.78 9.45 6.29
N ALA A 88 3.10 8.31 6.04
CA ALA A 88 3.52 7.36 5.01
C ALA A 88 3.51 8.01 3.61
N LEU A 89 2.46 8.79 3.30
CA LEU A 89 2.36 9.50 2.03
C LEU A 89 3.42 10.59 1.89
N LYS A 90 3.73 11.36 2.95
CA LYS A 90 4.84 12.33 2.95
C LYS A 90 6.17 11.65 2.65
N MET A 91 6.46 10.51 3.28
CA MET A 91 7.67 9.73 3.01
C MET A 91 7.75 9.31 1.53
N ALA A 92 6.64 8.77 0.98
CA ALA A 92 6.58 8.37 -0.42
C ALA A 92 6.82 9.53 -1.39
N ILE A 93 6.20 10.69 -1.14
CA ILE A 93 6.36 11.91 -1.95
C ILE A 93 7.82 12.38 -1.91
N SER A 94 8.44 12.44 -0.73
CA SER A 94 9.84 12.87 -0.58
C SER A 94 10.81 11.92 -1.27
N PHE A 95 10.50 10.62 -1.29
CA PHE A 95 11.34 9.62 -1.91
C PHE A 95 11.21 9.59 -3.46
N ARG A 96 10.01 9.83 -4.00
CA ARG A 96 9.69 9.61 -5.42
C ARG A 96 9.41 10.88 -6.23
N VAL A 97 9.06 11.99 -5.59
CA VAL A 97 8.66 13.25 -6.24
C VAL A 97 7.71 12.97 -7.43
N PRO A 98 6.49 12.47 -7.16
CA PRO A 98 5.60 12.01 -8.23
C PRO A 98 5.14 13.15 -9.13
N PRO A 99 4.89 12.88 -10.43
CA PRO A 99 4.33 13.88 -11.32
C PRO A 99 2.89 14.24 -10.94
N ARG A 100 2.44 15.43 -11.29
CA ARG A 100 1.02 15.79 -11.16
C ARG A 100 0.15 14.81 -11.95
N GLY A 101 -0.96 14.39 -11.36
CA GLY A 101 -1.87 13.43 -11.97
C GLY A 101 -1.58 11.97 -11.63
N CYS A 102 -0.56 11.68 -10.81
CA CYS A 102 -0.39 10.36 -10.21
C CYS A 102 -1.70 9.93 -9.51
N ILE A 103 -2.19 8.73 -9.82
CA ILE A 103 -3.40 8.19 -9.19
C ILE A 103 -3.01 7.58 -7.84
N HIS A 104 -3.66 8.02 -6.77
CA HIS A 104 -3.52 7.41 -5.45
C HIS A 104 -4.78 6.64 -5.08
N HIS A 105 -4.67 5.32 -5.02
CA HIS A 105 -5.76 4.40 -4.74
C HIS A 105 -5.70 3.87 -3.31
N THR A 106 -6.84 3.87 -2.62
CA THR A 106 -6.98 3.37 -1.25
C THR A 106 -8.31 2.66 -1.06
N ASP A 107 -8.50 2.00 0.07
CA ASP A 107 -9.81 1.58 0.52
C ASP A 107 -10.62 2.79 1.05
N ARG A 108 -11.86 2.53 1.52
CA ARG A 108 -12.76 3.55 2.07
C ARG A 108 -12.65 3.69 3.58
N CYS A 109 -11.52 3.40 4.20
CA CYS A 109 -11.43 3.58 5.64
C CYS A 109 -11.39 5.08 6.03
N ASN A 110 -11.85 5.37 7.24
CA ASN A 110 -12.01 6.74 7.77
C ASN A 110 -10.75 7.60 7.64
N GLN A 111 -9.57 7.01 7.73
CA GLN A 111 -8.29 7.71 7.63
C GLN A 111 -8.07 8.30 6.24
N TYR A 112 -8.35 7.52 5.19
CA TYR A 112 -8.20 7.94 3.80
C TYR A 112 -9.32 8.85 3.33
N CYS A 113 -10.54 8.67 3.87
CA CYS A 113 -11.69 9.54 3.60
C CYS A 113 -11.61 10.89 4.34
N SER A 114 -10.67 11.06 5.28
CA SER A 114 -10.56 12.28 6.07
C SER A 114 -10.26 13.51 5.20
N HIS A 115 -10.87 14.66 5.55
CA HIS A 115 -10.66 15.92 4.85
C HIS A 115 -9.18 16.30 4.73
N ASP A 116 -8.40 16.09 5.81
CA ASP A 116 -6.97 16.42 5.85
C ASP A 116 -6.15 15.59 4.86
N TYR A 117 -6.44 14.26 4.77
CA TYR A 117 -5.78 13.38 3.83
C TYR A 117 -6.11 13.74 2.39
N GLN A 118 -7.38 13.97 2.10
CA GLN A 118 -7.86 14.37 0.78
C GLN A 118 -7.33 15.74 0.34
N LYS A 119 -7.28 16.71 1.27
CA LYS A 119 -6.67 18.02 1.05
C LYS A 119 -5.18 17.87 0.72
N PHE A 120 -4.47 17.04 1.47
CA PHE A 120 -3.04 16.82 1.25
C PHE A 120 -2.77 16.19 -0.14
N LEU A 121 -3.56 15.21 -0.57
CA LEU A 121 -3.46 14.62 -1.93
C LEU A 121 -3.68 15.67 -3.02
N ARG A 122 -4.74 16.47 -2.90
CA ARG A 122 -5.04 17.56 -3.88
C ARG A 122 -3.93 18.59 -3.97
N GLN A 123 -3.36 19.00 -2.84
CA GLN A 123 -2.25 19.98 -2.80
C GLN A 123 -1.02 19.48 -3.57
N HIS A 124 -0.78 18.15 -3.57
CA HIS A 124 0.33 17.54 -4.30
C HIS A 124 -0.04 17.08 -5.73
N GLY A 125 -1.26 17.39 -6.18
CA GLY A 125 -1.71 17.13 -7.55
C GLY A 125 -2.06 15.67 -7.83
N PHE A 126 -2.37 14.86 -6.81
CA PHE A 126 -2.83 13.50 -7.00
C PHE A 126 -4.28 13.43 -7.49
N LYS A 127 -4.57 12.44 -8.32
CA LYS A 127 -5.92 11.97 -8.59
C LYS A 127 -6.29 10.92 -7.56
N VAL A 128 -7.43 11.09 -6.90
CA VAL A 128 -7.88 10.19 -5.84
C VAL A 128 -8.76 9.11 -6.41
N SER A 129 -8.49 7.85 -6.02
CA SER A 129 -9.29 6.68 -6.37
C SER A 129 -9.57 5.86 -5.12
N MET A 130 -10.80 5.32 -4.97
CA MET A 130 -11.17 4.49 -3.83
C MET A 130 -11.85 3.21 -4.28
N SER A 131 -11.45 2.07 -3.67
CA SER A 131 -12.09 0.77 -3.90
C SER A 131 -13.47 0.66 -3.23
N GLY A 132 -14.24 -0.38 -3.58
CA GLY A 132 -15.41 -0.82 -2.80
C GLY A 132 -15.05 -1.36 -1.42
N LYS A 133 -16.06 -1.76 -0.62
CA LYS A 133 -15.85 -2.41 0.70
C LYS A 133 -15.06 -3.70 0.54
N SER A 134 -13.93 -3.86 1.25
CA SER A 134 -13.21 -5.15 1.39
C SER A 134 -12.38 -5.21 2.66
N ASP A 135 -12.18 -6.43 3.17
CA ASP A 135 -11.59 -6.78 4.45
C ASP A 135 -10.05 -6.78 4.44
N CYS A 136 -9.47 -6.48 5.62
CA CYS A 136 -8.02 -6.50 5.89
C CYS A 136 -7.65 -7.59 6.90
N SER A 137 -6.50 -8.24 6.74
CA SER A 137 -5.90 -9.11 7.76
C SER A 137 -4.38 -9.11 7.84
N ASP A 138 -3.91 -9.17 8.99
CA ASP A 138 -2.79 -9.28 9.96
C ASP A 138 -1.37 -9.75 9.54
N ASN A 139 -0.28 -9.23 10.10
CA ASN A 139 0.57 -9.49 11.28
C ASN A 139 2.10 -9.39 11.09
N ALA A 140 2.81 -8.80 12.07
CA ALA A 140 4.08 -9.00 12.78
C ALA A 140 5.02 -7.78 12.90
N ALA A 141 5.68 -7.64 14.05
CA ALA A 141 6.40 -6.53 14.73
C ALA A 141 7.26 -5.51 13.93
N VAL A 142 7.43 -4.29 14.48
CA VAL A 142 7.93 -3.06 13.82
C VAL A 142 9.36 -3.14 13.27
N GLU A 143 10.31 -3.71 14.01
CA GLU A 143 11.70 -3.88 13.54
C GLU A 143 11.76 -4.88 12.39
N THR A 144 10.99 -5.96 12.50
CA THR A 144 10.81 -6.94 11.43
C THR A 144 10.27 -6.30 10.15
N PHE A 145 9.42 -5.28 10.24
CA PHE A 145 8.92 -4.58 9.04
C PHE A 145 10.00 -3.75 8.36
N PHE A 146 10.83 -3.03 9.12
CA PHE A 146 11.91 -2.26 8.52
C PHE A 146 12.89 -3.17 7.79
N GLU A 147 13.36 -4.21 8.45
CA GLU A 147 14.25 -5.20 7.85
C GLU A 147 13.57 -5.94 6.71
N TYR A 148 12.30 -6.30 6.87
CA TYR A 148 11.54 -6.97 5.82
C TYR A 148 11.36 -6.09 4.57
N ILE A 149 10.94 -4.85 4.73
CA ILE A 149 10.68 -3.95 3.57
C ILE A 149 11.98 -3.58 2.87
N ASN A 150 13.00 -3.15 3.59
CA ASN A 150 14.22 -2.62 3.01
C ASN A 150 15.28 -3.70 2.77
N GLY A 151 15.34 -4.75 3.61
CA GLY A 151 16.31 -5.83 3.50
C GLY A 151 15.86 -7.01 2.64
N PHE A 152 14.56 -7.26 2.55
CA PHE A 152 14.02 -8.40 1.83
C PHE A 152 12.99 -8.03 0.76
N TYR A 153 11.88 -7.33 1.11
CA TYR A 153 10.77 -7.12 0.19
C TYR A 153 11.22 -6.36 -1.06
N ASN A 154 11.68 -5.14 -0.90
CA ASN A 154 12.07 -4.32 -2.04
C ASN A 154 13.26 -4.91 -2.84
N PRO A 155 14.39 -5.35 -2.20
CA PRO A 155 15.54 -5.81 -2.96
C PRO A 155 15.51 -7.28 -3.39
N ARG A 156 14.75 -8.15 -2.71
CA ARG A 156 14.88 -9.62 -2.88
C ARG A 156 13.59 -10.35 -3.21
N ARG A 157 12.42 -9.91 -2.70
CA ARG A 157 11.17 -10.62 -2.93
C ARG A 157 10.81 -10.61 -4.42
N ARG A 158 10.71 -11.79 -5.01
CA ARG A 158 10.33 -11.95 -6.42
C ARG A 158 8.82 -11.92 -6.60
N HIS A 159 8.34 -11.26 -7.65
CA HIS A 159 6.93 -11.17 -8.00
C HIS A 159 6.68 -11.74 -9.40
N SER A 160 5.70 -12.64 -9.53
CA SER A 160 5.33 -13.22 -10.81
C SER A 160 4.90 -12.17 -11.83
N THR A 161 4.17 -11.15 -11.39
CA THR A 161 3.75 -10.01 -12.23
C THR A 161 4.91 -9.15 -12.75
N LEU A 162 6.10 -9.26 -12.16
CA LEU A 162 7.32 -8.55 -12.55
C LEU A 162 8.33 -9.47 -13.27
N GLY A 163 7.86 -10.60 -13.82
CA GLY A 163 8.72 -11.59 -14.44
C GLY A 163 9.71 -12.22 -13.46
N TRP A 164 9.26 -12.50 -12.23
CA TRP A 164 10.07 -13.10 -11.15
C TRP A 164 11.24 -12.22 -10.69
N LYS A 165 11.18 -10.92 -10.95
CA LYS A 165 12.15 -9.95 -10.43
C LYS A 165 11.67 -9.35 -9.11
N SER A 166 12.63 -8.83 -8.32
CA SER A 166 12.28 -8.00 -7.17
C SER A 166 11.89 -6.59 -7.62
N PRO A 167 11.16 -5.81 -6.81
CA PRO A 167 10.78 -4.43 -7.12
C PRO A 167 11.96 -3.57 -7.59
N VAL A 168 13.06 -3.59 -6.84
CA VAL A 168 14.27 -2.82 -7.18
C VAL A 168 14.92 -3.31 -8.47
N ALA A 169 15.04 -4.63 -8.67
CA ALA A 169 15.62 -5.18 -9.89
C ALA A 169 14.75 -4.89 -11.12
N PHE A 170 13.43 -4.88 -10.97
CA PHE A 170 12.50 -4.55 -12.03
C PHE A 170 12.66 -3.08 -12.47
N GLU A 171 12.71 -2.14 -11.53
CA GLU A 171 12.88 -0.71 -11.85
C GLU A 171 14.24 -0.41 -12.52
N ARG A 172 15.33 -1.04 -12.06
CA ARG A 172 16.64 -0.88 -12.71
C ARG A 172 16.60 -1.29 -14.17
N ASN A 173 16.03 -2.45 -14.46
CA ASN A 173 15.97 -2.96 -15.83
C ASN A 173 15.10 -2.09 -16.74
N THR A 174 14.00 -1.54 -16.24
CA THR A 174 13.13 -0.64 -17.02
C THR A 174 13.81 0.71 -17.29
N ALA A 175 14.59 1.21 -16.35
CA ALA A 175 15.38 2.43 -16.53
C ALA A 175 16.48 2.23 -17.61
N GLU A 176 17.24 1.14 -17.55
CA GLU A 176 18.28 0.82 -18.53
C GLU A 176 17.72 0.66 -19.95
N THR A 177 16.56 0.04 -20.10
CA THR A 177 15.89 -0.13 -21.41
C THR A 177 15.47 1.23 -22.01
N SER A 178 15.07 2.18 -21.16
CA SER A 178 14.68 3.53 -21.59
C SER A 178 15.84 4.38 -22.08
N TYR A 179 17.06 4.17 -21.57
CA TYR A 179 18.26 4.87 -22.00
C TYR A 179 18.95 4.21 -23.23
N GLY A 180 18.76 2.89 -23.42
CA GLY A 180 19.39 2.13 -24.51
C GLY A 180 18.72 2.31 -25.87
N SER A 181 17.50 2.82 -25.96
CA SER A 181 16.76 3.02 -27.21
C SER A 181 17.07 4.35 -27.93
N GLY A 182 17.93 5.20 -27.35
CA GLY A 182 18.26 6.55 -27.86
C GLY A 182 19.52 6.64 -28.72
N THR A 183 20.28 5.57 -28.93
CA THR A 183 21.56 5.64 -29.68
C THR A 183 21.61 4.62 -30.82
N LYS A 184 20.79 4.85 -31.85
CA LYS A 184 21.05 4.36 -33.20
C LYS A 184 20.63 5.47 -34.17
N LYS A 185 21.54 6.32 -34.50
CA LYS A 185 21.59 7.07 -35.75
C LYS A 185 22.90 6.75 -36.42
#